data_af7425584bbada7c6a5e03b66765b4be
#
_entry.id   af7425584bbada7c6a5e03b66765b4be
#
_cell.length_a   1.000
_cell.length_b   1.000
_cell.length_c   1.000
_cell.angle_alpha   90.00
_cell.angle_beta   90.00
_cell.angle_gamma   90.00
#
_symmetry.space_group_name_H-M   'P 1'
#
loop_
_entity.id
_entity.type
_entity.pdbx_description
1 polymer ?
#
loop_
_entity_poly.entity_id
_entity_poly.type
_entity_poly.pdbx_seq_one_letter_code
_entity_poly.pdbx_strand_id
1 'polypeptide(L)'
;MAATTPTAPTPQASRATVLFILITVTLDFLAFGIIAPVLPNLIIQFEGGNIARAAAITGYFGFAWAAMQFLFSPILGAWSDRFGRRPIILISCAGLGLDYIFMALAPTLGWLFVGRLISGITSANIATAFAYITDVTPPERRAKQFGLLSAAFGLGFIVGPAIGGFLGNIHLRLPFW
;
A
#
# COMPACT_ATOMS: atom_id res chain seq x y z
N MET A 1 -44.52 5.55 -25.62
CA MET A 1 -43.59 6.61 -25.26
C MET A 1 -43.18 6.40 -23.82
N ALA A 2 -42.02 5.78 -23.57
CA ALA A 2 -41.49 5.59 -22.22
C ALA A 2 -40.74 6.87 -21.85
N ALA A 3 -41.18 7.52 -20.79
CA ALA A 3 -40.51 8.72 -20.24
C ALA A 3 -39.19 8.31 -19.67
N THR A 4 -38.10 8.75 -20.29
CA THR A 4 -36.75 8.66 -19.74
C THR A 4 -36.65 9.59 -18.53
N THR A 5 -36.65 9.01 -17.34
CA THR A 5 -36.36 9.72 -16.09
C THR A 5 -34.93 10.33 -16.21
N PRO A 6 -34.77 11.63 -15.95
CA PRO A 6 -33.42 12.23 -15.94
C PRO A 6 -32.59 11.60 -14.83
N THR A 7 -31.53 10.92 -15.21
CA THR A 7 -30.52 10.44 -14.25
C THR A 7 -29.88 11.66 -13.59
N ALA A 8 -29.94 11.69 -12.25
CA ALA A 8 -29.29 12.73 -11.47
C ALA A 8 -27.80 12.82 -11.85
N PRO A 9 -27.22 14.03 -11.96
CA PRO A 9 -25.82 14.19 -12.33
C PRO A 9 -24.96 13.50 -11.29
N THR A 10 -24.12 12.56 -11.72
CA THR A 10 -23.11 11.94 -10.88
C THR A 10 -22.22 13.02 -10.27
N PRO A 11 -21.96 13.00 -8.97
CA PRO A 11 -21.09 13.99 -8.33
C PRO A 11 -19.73 13.99 -9.03
N GLN A 12 -19.39 15.08 -9.70
CA GLN A 12 -18.05 15.22 -10.28
C GLN A 12 -17.03 15.25 -9.14
N ALA A 13 -16.05 14.34 -9.20
CA ALA A 13 -14.95 14.36 -8.24
C ALA A 13 -14.34 15.75 -8.18
N SER A 14 -14.24 16.31 -6.98
CA SER A 14 -13.43 17.50 -6.80
C SER A 14 -11.97 17.16 -7.17
N ARG A 15 -11.24 18.10 -7.76
CA ARG A 15 -9.80 17.93 -8.02
C ARG A 15 -9.04 17.49 -6.77
N ALA A 16 -9.47 17.94 -5.60
CA ALA A 16 -8.91 17.57 -4.31
C ALA A 16 -9.09 16.07 -3.99
N THR A 17 -10.23 15.47 -4.34
CA THR A 17 -10.49 14.04 -4.12
C THR A 17 -9.54 13.18 -4.97
N VAL A 18 -9.41 13.50 -6.25
CA VAL A 18 -8.49 12.76 -7.14
C VAL A 18 -7.04 12.92 -6.69
N LEU A 19 -6.63 14.13 -6.33
CA LEU A 19 -5.29 14.40 -5.82
C LEU A 19 -5.00 13.61 -4.53
N PHE A 20 -5.94 13.55 -3.60
CA PHE A 20 -5.84 12.74 -2.38
C PHE A 20 -5.56 11.27 -2.72
N ILE A 21 -6.33 10.69 -3.65
CA ILE A 21 -6.15 9.29 -4.05
C ILE A 21 -4.77 9.07 -4.68
N LEU A 22 -4.36 9.96 -5.58
CA LEU A 22 -3.07 9.85 -6.25
C LEU A 22 -1.90 9.96 -5.27
N ILE A 23 -1.96 10.90 -4.32
CA ILE A 23 -0.92 11.06 -3.30
C ILE A 23 -0.84 9.82 -2.41
N THR A 24 -1.96 9.33 -1.90
CA THR A 24 -1.96 8.16 -1.01
C THR A 24 -1.45 6.91 -1.73
N VAL A 25 -1.88 6.66 -2.96
CA VAL A 25 -1.40 5.53 -3.77
C VAL A 25 0.09 5.66 -4.08
N THR A 26 0.57 6.86 -4.44
CA THR A 26 2.00 7.08 -4.67
C THR A 26 2.83 6.79 -3.42
N LEU A 27 2.39 7.27 -2.26
CA LEU A 27 3.06 7.01 -0.98
C LEU A 27 3.08 5.53 -0.63
N ASP A 28 1.98 4.80 -0.87
CA ASP A 28 1.92 3.35 -0.61
C ASP A 28 2.92 2.58 -1.48
N PHE A 29 2.99 2.89 -2.78
CA PHE A 29 3.92 2.21 -3.67
C PHE A 29 5.38 2.61 -3.43
N LEU A 30 5.62 3.87 -3.06
CA LEU A 30 6.93 4.33 -2.63
C LEU A 30 7.38 3.54 -1.38
N ALA A 31 6.52 3.45 -0.38
CA ALA A 31 6.78 2.72 0.84
C ALA A 31 7.02 1.22 0.53
N PHE A 32 6.15 0.58 -0.24
CA PHE A 32 6.36 -0.81 -0.65
C PHE A 32 7.70 -1.00 -1.38
N GLY A 33 8.05 -0.07 -2.26
CA GLY A 33 9.32 -0.07 -2.98
C GLY A 33 10.54 0.07 -2.06
N ILE A 34 10.47 0.92 -1.04
CA ILE A 34 11.53 1.09 -0.02
C ILE A 34 11.77 -0.21 0.75
N ILE A 35 10.71 -0.90 1.14
CA ILE A 35 10.77 -2.15 1.91
C ILE A 35 11.46 -3.26 1.11
N ALA A 36 11.25 -3.33 -0.19
CA ALA A 36 11.70 -4.42 -1.04
C ALA A 36 13.21 -4.74 -0.91
N PRO A 37 14.15 -3.79 -1.01
CA PRO A 37 15.57 -4.06 -0.80
C PRO A 37 15.99 -4.09 0.67
N VAL A 38 15.27 -3.40 1.57
CA VAL A 38 15.73 -3.18 2.95
C VAL A 38 15.34 -4.33 3.88
N LEU A 39 14.13 -4.87 3.75
CA LEU A 39 13.65 -5.96 4.60
C LEU A 39 14.52 -7.23 4.52
N PRO A 40 14.90 -7.73 3.33
CA PRO A 40 15.79 -8.89 3.24
C PRO A 40 17.14 -8.64 3.93
N ASN A 41 17.74 -7.46 3.73
CA ASN A 41 19.02 -7.11 4.35
C ASN A 41 18.92 -7.00 5.88
N LEU A 42 17.80 -6.50 6.39
CA LEU A 42 17.53 -6.44 7.82
C LEU A 42 17.39 -7.87 8.42
N ILE A 43 16.73 -8.78 7.70
CA ILE A 43 16.61 -10.19 8.11
C ILE A 43 17.99 -10.88 8.09
N ILE A 44 18.82 -10.62 7.07
CA ILE A 44 20.21 -11.14 7.00
C ILE A 44 21.00 -10.70 8.24
N GLN A 45 20.84 -9.45 8.66
CA GLN A 45 21.51 -8.93 9.86
C GLN A 45 21.07 -9.67 11.13
N PHE A 46 19.77 -9.95 11.29
CA PHE A 46 19.24 -10.71 12.42
C PHE A 46 19.68 -12.18 12.41
N GLU A 47 19.90 -12.77 11.23
CA GLU A 47 20.35 -14.17 11.07
C GLU A 47 21.89 -14.30 11.05
N GLY A 48 22.61 -13.28 11.53
CA GLY A 48 24.07 -13.33 11.63
C GLY A 48 24.80 -13.48 10.29
N GLY A 49 24.20 -13.03 9.18
CA GLY A 49 24.77 -13.10 7.82
C GLY A 49 24.39 -14.38 7.04
N ASN A 50 23.54 -15.25 7.57
CA ASN A 50 23.13 -16.47 6.87
C ASN A 50 22.10 -16.14 5.78
N ILE A 51 22.56 -15.96 4.53
CA ILE A 51 21.75 -15.56 3.38
C ILE A 51 20.67 -16.61 3.07
N ALA A 52 20.98 -17.91 3.11
CA ALA A 52 20.02 -18.96 2.76
C ALA A 52 18.84 -18.99 3.75
N ARG A 53 19.11 -18.85 5.04
CA ARG A 53 18.10 -18.82 6.09
C ARG A 53 17.28 -17.52 6.02
N ALA A 54 17.94 -16.40 5.80
CA ALA A 54 17.28 -15.10 5.62
C ALA A 54 16.37 -15.07 4.40
N ALA A 55 16.75 -15.71 3.29
CA ALA A 55 15.90 -15.83 2.11
C ALA A 55 14.62 -16.62 2.39
N ALA A 56 14.72 -17.76 3.12
CA ALA A 56 13.55 -18.54 3.54
C ALA A 56 12.63 -17.72 4.44
N ILE A 57 13.16 -17.00 5.43
CA ILE A 57 12.39 -16.13 6.35
C ILE A 57 11.73 -14.99 5.59
N THR A 58 12.42 -14.36 4.65
CA THR A 58 11.85 -13.33 3.77
C THR A 58 10.66 -13.87 2.98
N GLY A 59 10.76 -15.10 2.47
CA GLY A 59 9.65 -15.80 1.81
C GLY A 59 8.44 -16.00 2.73
N TYR A 60 8.66 -16.44 3.97
CA TYR A 60 7.59 -16.57 4.96
C TYR A 60 6.95 -15.23 5.31
N PHE A 61 7.71 -14.15 5.40
CA PHE A 61 7.19 -12.81 5.65
C PHE A 61 6.32 -12.32 4.49
N GLY A 62 6.78 -12.53 3.25
CA GLY A 62 6.01 -12.20 2.05
C GLY A 62 4.73 -13.02 1.94
N PHE A 63 4.80 -14.33 2.22
CA PHE A 63 3.63 -15.21 2.24
C PHE A 63 2.61 -14.78 3.32
N ALA A 64 3.06 -14.52 4.54
CA ALA A 64 2.19 -14.12 5.63
C ALA A 64 1.49 -12.78 5.34
N TRP A 65 2.23 -11.80 4.80
CA TRP A 65 1.67 -10.53 4.35
C TRP A 65 0.61 -10.71 3.26
N ALA A 66 0.93 -11.50 2.22
CA ALA A 66 0.00 -11.76 1.13
C ALA A 66 -1.25 -12.55 1.58
N ALA A 67 -1.09 -13.51 2.49
CA ALA A 67 -2.19 -14.27 3.08
C ALA A 67 -3.12 -13.36 3.89
N MET A 68 -2.57 -12.47 4.73
CA MET A 68 -3.37 -11.50 5.47
C MET A 68 -4.11 -10.54 4.53
N GLN A 69 -3.44 -10.03 3.50
CA GLN A 69 -4.07 -9.19 2.49
C GLN A 69 -5.21 -9.92 1.79
N PHE A 70 -5.01 -11.17 1.38
CA PHE A 70 -6.03 -11.97 0.72
C PHE A 70 -7.26 -12.20 1.61
N LEU A 71 -7.04 -12.56 2.89
CA LEU A 71 -8.12 -12.83 3.83
C LEU A 71 -8.91 -11.57 4.21
N PHE A 72 -8.22 -10.44 4.41
CA PHE A 72 -8.84 -9.21 4.90
C PHE A 72 -9.30 -8.25 3.79
N SER A 73 -8.84 -8.42 2.56
CA SER A 73 -9.24 -7.58 1.43
C SER A 73 -10.76 -7.55 1.19
N PRO A 74 -11.50 -8.69 1.23
CA PRO A 74 -12.97 -8.66 1.09
C PRO A 74 -13.65 -7.93 2.24
N ILE A 75 -13.13 -8.06 3.47
CA ILE A 75 -13.69 -7.40 4.66
C ILE A 75 -13.50 -5.90 4.55
N LEU A 76 -12.29 -5.46 4.22
CA LEU A 76 -11.98 -4.04 4.03
C LEU A 76 -12.73 -3.46 2.83
N GLY A 77 -12.93 -4.25 1.77
CA GLY A 77 -13.79 -3.89 0.64
C GLY A 77 -15.23 -3.61 1.07
N ALA A 78 -15.84 -4.55 1.79
CA ALA A 78 -17.20 -4.40 2.32
C ALA A 78 -17.31 -3.20 3.29
N TRP A 79 -16.32 -2.99 4.14
CA TRP A 79 -16.26 -1.81 5.02
C TRP A 79 -16.11 -0.51 4.21
N SER A 80 -15.32 -0.53 3.15
CA SER A 80 -15.15 0.59 2.25
C SER A 80 -16.46 0.98 1.56
N ASP A 81 -17.28 0.00 1.19
CA ASP A 81 -18.62 0.24 0.61
C ASP A 81 -19.59 0.80 1.64
N ARG A 82 -19.52 0.34 2.91
CA ARG A 82 -20.45 0.73 3.98
C ARG A 82 -20.09 2.07 4.64
N PHE A 83 -18.81 2.29 4.96
CA PHE A 83 -18.34 3.45 5.73
C PHE A 83 -17.70 4.53 4.85
N GLY A 84 -17.58 4.25 3.55
CA GLY A 84 -16.94 5.14 2.59
C GLY A 84 -15.48 4.77 2.30
N ARG A 85 -15.01 5.19 1.11
CA ARG A 85 -13.67 4.83 0.60
C ARG A 85 -12.54 5.50 1.41
N ARG A 86 -12.73 6.77 1.76
CA ARG A 86 -11.69 7.60 2.40
C ARG A 86 -11.21 7.07 3.75
N PRO A 87 -12.09 6.68 4.71
CA PRO A 87 -11.65 6.11 5.99
C PRO A 87 -10.81 4.84 5.82
N ILE A 88 -11.15 3.96 4.88
CA ILE A 88 -10.43 2.72 4.65
C ILE A 88 -9.03 2.99 4.07
N ILE A 89 -8.90 3.93 3.13
CA ILE A 89 -7.59 4.37 2.65
C ILE A 89 -6.72 4.90 3.81
N LEU A 90 -7.28 5.71 4.69
CA LEU A 90 -6.56 6.24 5.84
C LEU A 90 -6.14 5.15 6.84
N ILE A 91 -7.00 4.14 7.10
CA ILE A 91 -6.67 2.99 7.93
C ILE A 91 -5.51 2.19 7.30
N SER A 92 -5.53 1.99 5.98
CA SER A 92 -4.45 1.30 5.28
C SER A 92 -3.13 2.08 5.35
N CYS A 93 -3.16 3.40 5.15
CA CYS A 93 -1.98 4.25 5.32
C CYS A 93 -1.46 4.21 6.78
N ALA A 94 -2.35 4.22 7.77
CA ALA A 94 -1.96 4.11 9.18
C ALA A 94 -1.33 2.76 9.49
N GLY A 95 -1.87 1.66 8.94
CA GLY A 95 -1.30 0.32 9.08
C GLY A 95 0.09 0.20 8.47
N LEU A 96 0.29 0.81 7.29
CA LEU A 96 1.61 0.89 6.67
C LEU A 96 2.58 1.73 7.51
N GLY A 97 2.14 2.86 8.06
CA GLY A 97 2.95 3.67 8.96
C GLY A 97 3.36 2.93 10.24
N LEU A 98 2.44 2.13 10.82
CA LEU A 98 2.75 1.25 11.95
C LEU A 98 3.80 0.20 11.58
N ASP A 99 3.69 -0.44 10.42
CA ASP A 99 4.68 -1.38 9.94
C ASP A 99 6.08 -0.74 9.83
N TYR A 100 6.17 0.49 9.33
CA TYR A 100 7.42 1.25 9.30
C TYR A 100 7.99 1.48 10.69
N ILE A 101 7.17 1.85 11.67
CA ILE A 101 7.59 2.00 13.06
C ILE A 101 8.11 0.66 13.62
N PHE A 102 7.42 -0.46 13.32
CA PHE A 102 7.90 -1.78 13.70
C PHE A 102 9.25 -2.10 13.05
N MET A 103 9.44 -1.79 11.76
CA MET A 103 10.73 -1.99 11.08
C MET A 103 11.85 -1.12 11.65
N ALA A 104 11.55 0.14 11.98
CA ALA A 104 12.51 1.06 12.57
C ALA A 104 12.99 0.61 13.94
N LEU A 105 12.08 0.14 14.80
CA LEU A 105 12.31 -0.12 16.21
C LEU A 105 12.47 -1.61 16.57
N ALA A 106 12.18 -2.54 15.65
CA ALA A 106 12.17 -3.97 15.94
C ALA A 106 13.46 -4.48 16.58
N PRO A 107 13.41 -5.03 17.79
CA PRO A 107 14.58 -5.66 18.42
C PRO A 107 14.78 -7.11 17.94
N THR A 108 13.77 -7.74 17.36
CA THR A 108 13.79 -9.15 16.92
C THR A 108 12.98 -9.36 15.65
N LEU A 109 13.22 -10.50 14.97
CA LEU A 109 12.43 -10.93 13.81
C LEU A 109 10.93 -11.05 14.09
N GLY A 110 10.56 -11.45 15.31
CA GLY A 110 9.14 -11.55 15.71
C GLY A 110 8.42 -10.20 15.65
N TRP A 111 9.06 -9.13 16.04
CA TRP A 111 8.51 -7.78 15.94
C TRP A 111 8.33 -7.33 14.48
N LEU A 112 9.32 -7.61 13.63
CA LEU A 112 9.20 -7.37 12.18
C LEU A 112 8.03 -8.15 11.57
N PHE A 113 7.86 -9.41 12.00
CA PHE A 113 6.77 -10.27 11.53
C PHE A 113 5.40 -9.71 11.92
N VAL A 114 5.23 -9.23 13.15
CA VAL A 114 3.99 -8.59 13.61
C VAL A 114 3.68 -7.35 12.76
N GLY A 115 4.67 -6.51 12.47
CA GLY A 115 4.50 -5.38 11.56
C GLY A 115 3.97 -5.81 10.18
N ARG A 116 4.56 -6.86 9.60
CA ARG A 116 4.11 -7.41 8.31
C ARG A 116 2.68 -7.94 8.35
N LEU A 117 2.26 -8.58 9.44
CA LEU A 117 0.88 -9.03 9.60
C LEU A 117 -0.09 -7.84 9.64
N ILE A 118 0.20 -6.81 10.43
CA ILE A 118 -0.61 -5.60 10.54
C ILE A 118 -0.73 -4.92 9.17
N SER A 119 0.39 -4.74 8.48
CA SER A 119 0.42 -4.17 7.13
C SER A 119 -0.40 -5.01 6.14
N GLY A 120 -0.31 -6.34 6.20
CA GLY A 120 -1.12 -7.23 5.35
C GLY A 120 -2.62 -7.09 5.63
N ILE A 121 -3.02 -7.09 6.92
CA ILE A 121 -4.42 -6.92 7.33
C ILE A 121 -5.00 -5.59 6.82
N THR A 122 -4.23 -4.51 6.86
CA THR A 122 -4.70 -3.17 6.48
C THR A 122 -4.51 -2.85 4.99
N SER A 123 -3.91 -3.75 4.22
CA SER A 123 -3.48 -3.51 2.83
C SER A 123 -4.65 -3.61 1.83
N ALA A 124 -5.57 -2.64 1.86
CA ALA A 124 -6.71 -2.57 0.92
C ALA A 124 -6.66 -1.35 -0.02
N ASN A 125 -5.57 -0.58 0.00
CA ASN A 125 -5.50 0.73 -0.67
C ASN A 125 -5.71 0.64 -2.17
N ILE A 126 -5.10 -0.33 -2.86
CA ILE A 126 -5.15 -0.42 -4.32
C ILE A 126 -6.58 -0.66 -4.80
N ALA A 127 -7.24 -1.70 -4.30
CA ALA A 127 -8.61 -2.04 -4.69
C ALA A 127 -9.58 -0.90 -4.34
N THR A 128 -9.44 -0.31 -3.14
CA THR A 128 -10.25 0.81 -2.68
C THR A 128 -10.00 2.07 -3.53
N ALA A 129 -8.75 2.35 -3.94
CA ALA A 129 -8.42 3.49 -4.79
C ALA A 129 -9.04 3.36 -6.19
N PHE A 130 -8.97 2.17 -6.81
CA PHE A 130 -9.62 1.90 -8.09
C PHE A 130 -11.15 2.04 -7.99
N ALA A 131 -11.76 1.49 -6.93
CA ALA A 131 -13.18 1.64 -6.67
C ALA A 131 -13.56 3.11 -6.46
N TYR A 132 -12.77 3.85 -5.67
CA TYR A 132 -13.02 5.27 -5.42
C TYR A 132 -12.95 6.11 -6.70
N ILE A 133 -11.95 5.90 -7.55
CA ILE A 133 -11.87 6.56 -8.87
C ILE A 133 -13.10 6.23 -9.70
N THR A 134 -13.56 4.97 -9.69
CA THR A 134 -14.74 4.54 -10.43
C THR A 134 -16.02 5.24 -9.94
N ASP A 135 -16.16 5.39 -8.61
CA ASP A 135 -17.34 6.01 -7.99
C ASP A 135 -17.43 7.52 -8.28
N VAL A 136 -16.27 8.21 -8.36
CA VAL A 136 -16.23 9.67 -8.45
C VAL A 136 -15.90 10.21 -9.84
N THR A 137 -15.61 9.33 -10.82
CA THR A 137 -15.17 9.74 -12.16
C THR A 137 -16.17 9.31 -13.23
N PRO A 138 -16.64 10.23 -14.09
CA PRO A 138 -17.46 9.87 -15.24
C PRO A 138 -16.78 8.84 -16.15
N PRO A 139 -17.52 7.93 -16.79
CA PRO A 139 -16.97 6.83 -17.60
C PRO A 139 -15.93 7.30 -18.63
N GLU A 140 -16.15 8.43 -19.27
CA GLU A 140 -15.31 8.99 -20.33
C GLU A 140 -13.92 9.41 -19.83
N ARG A 141 -13.77 9.66 -18.52
CA ARG A 141 -12.52 10.10 -17.90
C ARG A 141 -11.82 9.01 -17.07
N ARG A 142 -12.46 7.86 -16.87
CA ARG A 142 -11.92 6.75 -16.04
C ARG A 142 -10.58 6.24 -16.57
N ALA A 143 -10.48 6.04 -17.88
CA ALA A 143 -9.23 5.57 -18.51
C ALA A 143 -8.04 6.48 -18.18
N LYS A 144 -8.25 7.81 -18.23
CA LYS A 144 -7.21 8.78 -17.86
C LYS A 144 -6.82 8.67 -16.38
N GLN A 145 -7.79 8.51 -15.48
CA GLN A 145 -7.51 8.41 -14.04
C GLN A 145 -6.82 7.09 -13.68
N PHE A 146 -7.21 5.99 -14.29
CA PHE A 146 -6.51 4.71 -14.15
C PHE A 146 -5.09 4.77 -14.69
N GLY A 147 -4.87 5.47 -15.81
CA GLY A 147 -3.53 5.72 -16.32
C GLY A 147 -2.66 6.51 -15.33
N LEU A 148 -3.22 7.50 -14.63
CA LEU A 148 -2.52 8.25 -13.58
C LEU A 148 -2.21 7.37 -12.36
N LEU A 149 -3.13 6.49 -11.93
CA LEU A 149 -2.86 5.52 -10.87
C LEU A 149 -1.73 4.56 -11.25
N SER A 150 -1.75 4.07 -12.50
CA SER A 150 -0.69 3.18 -13.01
C SER A 150 0.66 3.90 -13.10
N ALA A 151 0.67 5.18 -13.47
CA ALA A 151 1.88 6.00 -13.45
C ALA A 151 2.41 6.22 -12.03
N ALA A 152 1.52 6.47 -11.05
CA ALA A 152 1.85 6.57 -9.64
C ALA A 152 2.48 5.27 -9.10
N PHE A 153 1.91 4.12 -9.47
CA PHE A 153 2.48 2.80 -9.21
C PHE A 153 3.91 2.67 -9.77
N GLY A 154 4.08 2.93 -11.07
CA GLY A 154 5.39 2.82 -11.72
C GLY A 154 6.43 3.74 -11.09
N LEU A 155 6.05 4.98 -10.77
CA LEU A 155 6.93 5.96 -10.12
C LEU A 155 7.37 5.47 -8.73
N GLY A 156 6.43 5.02 -7.90
CA GLY A 156 6.71 4.51 -6.56
C GLY A 156 7.62 3.28 -6.61
N PHE A 157 7.39 2.40 -7.58
CA PHE A 157 8.16 1.16 -7.76
C PHE A 157 9.58 1.39 -8.30
N ILE A 158 9.84 2.51 -8.96
CA ILE A 158 11.19 2.91 -9.41
C ILE A 158 11.91 3.68 -8.32
N VAL A 159 11.25 4.69 -7.76
CA VAL A 159 11.85 5.63 -6.79
C VAL A 159 12.01 4.96 -5.42
N GLY A 160 11.06 4.10 -5.02
CA GLY A 160 11.09 3.43 -3.72
C GLY A 160 12.35 2.61 -3.49
N PRO A 161 12.67 1.62 -4.34
CA PRO A 161 13.89 0.83 -4.20
C PRO A 161 15.18 1.68 -4.29
N ALA A 162 15.19 2.73 -5.09
CA ALA A 162 16.34 3.64 -5.20
C ALA A 162 16.59 4.38 -3.87
N ILE A 163 15.53 4.94 -3.27
CA ILE A 163 15.60 5.59 -1.95
C ILE A 163 15.95 4.56 -0.87
N GLY A 164 15.25 3.42 -0.84
CA GLY A 164 15.45 2.36 0.13
C GLY A 164 16.88 1.81 0.10
N GLY A 165 17.41 1.55 -1.10
CA GLY A 165 18.77 1.08 -1.29
C GLY A 165 19.82 2.14 -0.90
N PHE A 166 19.64 3.40 -1.30
CA PHE A 166 20.54 4.49 -0.98
C PHE A 166 20.61 4.74 0.54
N LEU A 167 19.47 4.93 1.19
CA LEU A 167 19.41 5.17 2.63
C LEU A 167 19.79 3.91 3.44
N GLY A 168 19.41 2.72 2.96
CA GLY A 168 19.75 1.44 3.57
C GLY A 168 21.25 1.14 3.58
N ASN A 169 22.00 1.64 2.58
CA ASN A 169 23.46 1.55 2.56
C ASN A 169 24.15 2.45 3.62
N ILE A 170 23.50 3.54 4.02
CA ILE A 170 24.01 4.41 5.10
C ILE A 170 23.71 3.74 6.46
N HIS A 171 22.45 3.35 6.67
CA HIS A 171 22.01 2.59 7.84
C HIS A 171 20.72 1.84 7.49
N LEU A 172 20.67 0.52 7.76
CA LEU A 172 19.56 -0.35 7.35
C LEU A 172 18.18 0.10 7.83
N ARG A 173 18.09 0.81 8.94
CA ARG A 173 16.82 1.30 9.50
C ARG A 173 16.48 2.73 9.10
N LEU A 174 17.40 3.45 8.46
CA LEU A 174 17.21 4.86 8.09
C LEU A 174 15.99 5.07 7.14
N PRO A 175 15.70 4.17 6.17
CA PRO A 175 14.57 4.35 5.29
C PRO A 175 13.19 4.29 5.98
N PHE A 176 13.12 3.84 7.22
CA PHE A 176 11.88 3.70 7.97
C PHE A 176 11.57 4.90 8.90
N TRP A 177 12.48 5.87 8.98
CA TRP A 177 12.31 7.15 9.69
C TRP A 177 11.92 8.29 8.77
#